data_9d2044a234fe0e045708681f040a79ec
#
_entry.id   9d2044a234fe0e045708681f040a79ec
#
_cell.length_a   1.000
_cell.length_b   1.000
_cell.length_c   1.000
_cell.angle_alpha   90.00
_cell.angle_beta   90.00
_cell.angle_gamma   90.00
#
_symmetry.space_group_name_H-M   'P 1'
#
loop_
_entity.id
_entity.type
_entity.pdbx_description
1 polymer ?
#
loop_
_entity_poly.entity_id
_entity_poly.type
_entity_poly.pdbx_seq_one_letter_code
_entity_poly.pdbx_strand_id
1 'polypeptide(L)'
;MLVISNSEAGAPNQDPIRASLLNAGAYLIYDRLVEQDVDQAYHPHLAESWETSADGMTWTFKLRQGVRFHDGEPFNAATIVWWIGKYRGGVNDTLVDAIDHVETPDEYTARFVMKRAAPNLIYNLSSVFMGIPSPKSYDAAGDSYGVIEAIGTGPYKLESLAVGQETVLVANEDYTWGSDLSGNKGAPYIKRLTLREIPDASTAFLELKTGGVGMVIGVPDEFLPQLRAETNIGVKSLPGLGVTYLMFNSKSEPFSDITVRQATALAVDQGAILKSVFSGVGVEAHQFLISSLTESKVDPKFEIRYDIAKANELLDKAGWARGSDGVRAKDGKPLKVQLSTQSETAFRRTAEIVQAQLKALGMVAEIVTFDSTTIRDQFRKGEHQLAVSHYDWNNADILDWFYSAKNIPYPNSTMWNDPRSEELHDVAMLQSRTWDERVANFKKYQEYLLSQFVFVPLHEPVLNVAYNSTRLTLRDKFFPPFSIVDVSVVE
;
A
#
# COMPACT_ATOMS: atom_id res chain seq x y z
N MET A 1 -13.08 12.84 24.27
CA MET A 1 -13.26 11.51 23.63
C MET A 1 -13.48 11.71 22.14
N LEU A 2 -12.80 10.95 21.32
CA LEU A 2 -13.00 10.93 19.86
C LEU A 2 -13.32 9.50 19.44
N VAL A 3 -14.32 9.33 18.57
CA VAL A 3 -14.64 8.05 17.91
C VAL A 3 -14.26 8.17 16.44
N ILE A 4 -13.46 7.23 15.95
CA ILE A 4 -13.01 7.14 14.55
C ILE A 4 -13.53 5.85 13.95
N SER A 5 -14.14 5.92 12.76
CA SER A 5 -14.42 4.74 11.95
C SER A 5 -13.19 4.38 11.12
N ASN A 6 -12.75 3.14 11.22
CA ASN A 6 -11.63 2.57 10.48
C ASN A 6 -11.89 1.09 10.21
N SER A 7 -11.59 0.60 9.01
CA SER A 7 -11.87 -0.76 8.58
C SER A 7 -11.04 -1.84 9.31
N GLU A 8 -9.91 -1.47 9.91
CA GLU A 8 -9.04 -2.39 10.65
C GLU A 8 -9.26 -2.34 12.17
N ALA A 9 -10.23 -1.53 12.64
CA ALA A 9 -10.47 -1.34 14.08
C ALA A 9 -10.97 -2.60 14.80
N GLY A 10 -11.60 -3.51 14.07
CA GLY A 10 -12.09 -4.80 14.58
C GLY A 10 -11.12 -5.96 14.43
N ALA A 11 -9.96 -5.78 13.80
CA ALA A 11 -8.97 -6.85 13.66
C ALA A 11 -8.57 -7.44 15.03
N PRO A 12 -8.34 -8.77 15.12
CA PRO A 12 -8.32 -9.47 16.40
C PRO A 12 -7.05 -9.29 17.22
N ASN A 13 -6.00 -8.68 16.64
CA ASN A 13 -4.67 -8.74 17.25
C ASN A 13 -3.88 -7.43 17.12
N GLN A 14 -3.18 -7.07 18.20
CA GLN A 14 -2.27 -5.94 18.30
C GLN A 14 -0.78 -6.38 18.30
N ASP A 15 -0.48 -7.68 18.19
CA ASP A 15 0.90 -8.19 18.24
C ASP A 15 1.63 -7.98 16.90
N PRO A 16 2.60 -7.05 16.81
CA PRO A 16 3.29 -6.75 15.55
C PRO A 16 4.20 -7.89 15.09
N ILE A 17 4.62 -8.77 15.99
CA ILE A 17 5.58 -9.85 15.70
C ILE A 17 4.87 -11.07 15.08
N ARG A 18 3.70 -11.46 15.63
CA ARG A 18 3.03 -12.73 15.29
C ARG A 18 1.78 -12.57 14.45
N ALA A 19 1.20 -11.38 14.36
CA ALA A 19 -0.01 -11.17 13.58
C ALA A 19 0.28 -11.09 12.07
N SER A 20 -0.60 -11.68 11.26
CA SER A 20 -0.65 -11.48 9.81
C SER A 20 -1.57 -10.33 9.40
N LEU A 21 -2.44 -9.88 10.31
CA LEU A 21 -3.31 -8.73 10.19
C LEU A 21 -3.31 -8.00 11.53
N LEU A 22 -2.93 -6.72 11.52
CA LEU A 22 -2.89 -5.89 12.71
C LEU A 22 -4.13 -5.02 12.84
N ASN A 23 -4.57 -4.84 14.07
CA ASN A 23 -5.58 -3.85 14.43
C ASN A 23 -5.02 -2.43 14.24
N ALA A 24 -5.88 -1.50 13.81
CA ALA A 24 -5.51 -0.09 13.62
C ALA A 24 -4.92 0.58 14.87
N GLY A 25 -5.23 0.09 16.07
CA GLY A 25 -4.65 0.56 17.32
C GLY A 25 -3.14 0.33 17.43
N ALA A 26 -2.60 -0.69 16.76
CA ALA A 26 -1.17 -1.00 16.80
C ALA A 26 -0.29 0.17 16.34
N TYR A 27 -0.75 0.96 15.36
CA TYR A 27 -0.05 2.16 14.90
C TYR A 27 0.16 3.23 15.98
N LEU A 28 -0.68 3.23 17.01
CA LEU A 28 -0.70 4.23 18.08
C LEU A 28 -0.15 3.70 19.40
N ILE A 29 -0.09 2.36 19.54
CA ILE A 29 0.47 1.69 20.73
C ILE A 29 1.98 1.53 20.59
N TYR A 30 2.47 1.27 19.38
CA TYR A 30 3.89 0.98 19.13
C TYR A 30 4.55 2.05 18.28
N ASP A 31 5.67 2.57 18.76
CA ASP A 31 6.60 3.29 17.92
C ASP A 31 7.54 2.32 17.19
N ARG A 32 8.19 2.82 16.15
CA ARG A 32 9.15 2.12 15.29
C ARG A 32 10.50 2.84 15.32
N LEU A 33 11.54 2.23 14.81
CA LEU A 33 12.85 2.89 14.67
C LEU A 33 12.77 4.10 13.75
N VAL A 34 12.04 3.95 12.65
CA VAL A 34 11.83 5.00 11.63
C VAL A 34 10.37 5.06 11.23
N GLU A 35 9.94 6.19 10.70
CA GLU A 35 8.61 6.38 10.12
C GLU A 35 8.71 6.76 8.65
N GLN A 36 7.64 6.52 7.91
CA GLN A 36 7.50 6.89 6.51
C GLN A 36 6.37 7.92 6.36
N ASP A 37 6.59 8.99 5.61
CA ASP A 37 5.59 10.02 5.37
C ASP A 37 4.72 9.73 4.13
N VAL A 38 3.79 10.63 3.81
CA VAL A 38 2.90 10.52 2.63
C VAL A 38 3.65 10.53 1.31
N ASP A 39 4.82 11.14 1.27
CA ASP A 39 5.70 11.22 0.11
C ASP A 39 6.67 10.03 0.06
N GLN A 40 6.46 9.03 0.94
CA GLN A 40 7.24 7.81 1.11
C GLN A 40 8.70 8.07 1.53
N ALA A 41 9.02 9.24 2.09
CA ALA A 41 10.31 9.54 2.68
C ALA A 41 10.42 8.98 4.11
N TYR A 42 11.63 8.54 4.49
CA TYR A 42 11.88 7.98 5.82
C TYR A 42 12.39 9.03 6.80
N HIS A 43 11.84 9.01 8.00
CA HIS A 43 12.11 9.98 9.06
C HIS A 43 12.52 9.29 10.37
N PRO A 44 13.41 9.94 11.17
CA PRO A 44 13.77 9.47 12.51
C PRO A 44 12.55 9.36 13.44
N HIS A 45 12.51 8.26 14.25
CA HIS A 45 11.57 8.14 15.35
C HIS A 45 12.29 7.62 16.61
N LEU A 46 12.20 6.32 16.95
CA LEU A 46 12.98 5.76 18.07
C LEU A 46 14.49 5.68 17.75
N ALA A 47 14.86 5.68 16.49
CA ALA A 47 16.21 6.01 16.05
C ALA A 47 16.28 7.52 15.72
N GLU A 48 17.23 8.24 16.29
CA GLU A 48 17.49 9.65 15.98
C GLU A 48 18.23 9.83 14.67
N SER A 49 19.02 8.83 14.27
CA SER A 49 19.75 8.78 13.00
C SER A 49 20.18 7.35 12.67
N TRP A 50 20.52 7.14 11.41
CA TRP A 50 21.13 5.90 10.95
C TRP A 50 22.14 6.14 9.84
N GLU A 51 23.05 5.21 9.69
CA GLU A 51 24.04 5.17 8.62
C GLU A 51 24.19 3.73 8.10
N THR A 52 24.53 3.60 6.83
CA THR A 52 24.77 2.32 6.18
C THR A 52 26.20 2.28 5.67
N SER A 53 26.92 1.16 5.87
CA SER A 53 28.25 0.98 5.27
C SER A 53 28.17 0.96 3.74
N ALA A 54 29.28 1.33 3.08
CA ALA A 54 29.33 1.43 1.61
C ALA A 54 29.03 0.10 0.88
N ASP A 55 29.26 -1.03 1.53
CA ASP A 55 28.95 -2.37 1.02
C ASP A 55 27.52 -2.83 1.36
N GLY A 56 26.75 -2.02 2.13
CA GLY A 56 25.41 -2.34 2.58
C GLY A 56 25.32 -3.43 3.65
N MET A 57 26.47 -3.88 4.19
CA MET A 57 26.54 -5.01 5.12
C MET A 57 26.40 -4.62 6.58
N THR A 58 26.34 -3.33 6.89
CA THR A 58 26.15 -2.84 8.27
C THR A 58 25.24 -1.62 8.28
N TRP A 59 24.25 -1.63 9.18
CA TRP A 59 23.39 -0.49 9.49
C TRP A 59 23.59 -0.11 10.95
N THR A 60 23.92 1.15 11.24
CA THR A 60 24.12 1.64 12.60
C THR A 60 23.03 2.65 12.93
N PHE A 61 22.22 2.36 13.95
CA PHE A 61 21.16 3.22 14.44
C PHE A 61 21.55 3.84 15.78
N LYS A 62 21.44 5.17 15.89
CA LYS A 62 21.52 5.89 17.17
C LYS A 62 20.13 5.99 17.76
N LEU A 63 19.92 5.40 18.92
CA LEU A 63 18.63 5.28 19.56
C LEU A 63 18.33 6.50 20.44
N ARG A 64 17.06 6.91 20.45
CA ARG A 64 16.57 7.99 21.30
C ARG A 64 16.68 7.61 22.76
N GLN A 65 17.20 8.53 23.58
CA GLN A 65 17.33 8.35 25.03
C GLN A 65 16.07 8.80 25.78
N GLY A 66 15.86 8.24 26.96
CA GLY A 66 14.76 8.64 27.85
C GLY A 66 13.39 8.06 27.47
N VAL A 67 13.29 7.28 26.42
CA VAL A 67 12.04 6.60 26.01
C VAL A 67 11.71 5.48 27.00
N ARG A 68 10.42 5.38 27.35
CA ARG A 68 9.89 4.32 28.22
C ARG A 68 8.69 3.64 27.59
N PHE A 69 8.59 2.35 27.83
CA PHE A 69 7.38 1.59 27.55
C PHE A 69 6.24 1.98 28.47
N HIS A 70 5.01 1.67 28.11
CA HIS A 70 3.81 1.97 28.92
C HIS A 70 3.83 1.34 30.31
N ASP A 71 4.62 0.29 30.51
CA ASP A 71 4.85 -0.38 31.81
C ASP A 71 6.03 0.19 32.60
N GLY A 72 6.67 1.26 32.09
CA GLY A 72 7.78 1.97 32.72
C GLY A 72 9.17 1.41 32.41
N GLU A 73 9.30 0.26 31.73
CA GLU A 73 10.59 -0.30 31.33
C GLU A 73 11.31 0.66 30.36
N PRO A 74 12.65 0.77 30.42
CA PRO A 74 13.42 1.62 29.50
C PRO A 74 13.55 0.97 28.12
N PHE A 75 13.52 1.81 27.06
CA PHE A 75 13.90 1.43 25.71
C PHE A 75 15.39 1.69 25.49
N ASN A 76 16.13 0.70 25.00
CA ASN A 76 17.58 0.80 24.68
C ASN A 76 18.01 -0.27 23.67
N ALA A 77 19.32 -0.36 23.39
CA ALA A 77 19.87 -1.30 22.40
C ALA A 77 19.64 -2.78 22.75
N ALA A 78 19.57 -3.14 24.05
CA ALA A 78 19.23 -4.52 24.43
C ALA A 78 17.82 -4.92 24.01
N THR A 79 16.87 -3.96 24.01
CA THR A 79 15.52 -4.16 23.45
C THR A 79 15.58 -4.56 21.97
N ILE A 80 16.47 -3.94 21.19
CA ILE A 80 16.58 -4.21 19.75
C ILE A 80 17.09 -5.64 19.50
N VAL A 81 18.06 -6.10 20.29
CA VAL A 81 18.58 -7.49 20.19
C VAL A 81 17.45 -8.49 20.46
N TRP A 82 16.72 -8.32 21.56
CA TRP A 82 15.59 -9.15 21.92
C TRP A 82 14.50 -9.13 20.82
N TRP A 83 14.13 -7.94 20.37
CA TRP A 83 13.07 -7.70 19.38
C TRP A 83 13.35 -8.39 18.05
N ILE A 84 14.54 -8.21 17.45
CA ILE A 84 14.94 -8.89 16.21
C ILE A 84 14.94 -10.41 16.39
N GLY A 85 15.38 -10.90 17.57
CA GLY A 85 15.35 -12.32 17.90
C GLY A 85 13.95 -12.93 17.87
N LYS A 86 12.92 -12.17 18.26
CA LYS A 86 11.53 -12.66 18.32
C LYS A 86 10.88 -12.88 16.96
N TYR A 87 11.37 -12.21 15.89
CA TYR A 87 10.86 -12.43 14.53
C TYR A 87 11.35 -13.73 13.90
N ARG A 88 12.49 -14.27 14.38
CA ARG A 88 13.15 -15.44 13.77
C ARG A 88 12.24 -16.66 13.73
N GLY A 89 12.00 -17.19 12.51
CA GLY A 89 11.15 -18.38 12.29
C GLY A 89 9.66 -18.13 12.49
N GLY A 90 9.24 -16.89 12.70
CA GLY A 90 7.84 -16.50 12.85
C GLY A 90 7.17 -16.09 11.53
N VAL A 91 5.92 -15.65 11.64
CA VAL A 91 5.09 -15.21 10.50
C VAL A 91 5.74 -14.06 9.73
N ASN A 92 6.37 -13.13 10.46
CA ASN A 92 6.98 -11.93 9.92
C ASN A 92 8.53 -12.02 9.81
N ASP A 93 9.11 -13.23 9.79
CA ASP A 93 10.56 -13.45 9.71
C ASP A 93 11.21 -12.78 8.48
N THR A 94 10.50 -12.70 7.37
CA THR A 94 10.97 -12.07 6.14
C THR A 94 11.32 -10.58 6.30
N LEU A 95 10.77 -9.89 7.29
CA LEU A 95 11.10 -8.48 7.58
C LEU A 95 12.53 -8.32 8.14
N VAL A 96 13.08 -9.39 8.72
CA VAL A 96 14.39 -9.39 9.38
C VAL A 96 15.35 -10.45 8.82
N ASP A 97 14.97 -11.19 7.80
CA ASP A 97 15.72 -12.33 7.25
C ASP A 97 17.13 -11.97 6.79
N ALA A 98 17.31 -10.76 6.26
CA ALA A 98 18.60 -10.24 5.81
C ALA A 98 19.56 -9.89 6.97
N ILE A 99 19.06 -9.73 8.20
CA ILE A 99 19.87 -9.42 9.38
C ILE A 99 20.52 -10.72 9.88
N ASP A 100 21.82 -10.73 10.06
CA ASP A 100 22.52 -11.83 10.72
C ASP A 100 22.37 -11.72 12.24
N HIS A 101 22.86 -10.63 12.83
CA HIS A 101 22.73 -10.34 14.25
C HIS A 101 22.77 -8.83 14.51
N VAL A 102 22.50 -8.45 15.76
CA VAL A 102 22.57 -7.08 16.22
C VAL A 102 23.64 -6.97 17.30
N GLU A 103 24.59 -6.06 17.08
CA GLU A 103 25.60 -5.67 18.07
C GLU A 103 25.14 -4.42 18.82
N THR A 104 25.57 -4.29 20.07
CA THR A 104 25.28 -3.13 20.93
C THR A 104 26.56 -2.48 21.39
N PRO A 105 27.22 -1.63 20.58
CA PRO A 105 28.47 -0.97 20.93
C PRO A 105 28.37 -0.12 22.20
N ASP A 106 27.20 0.45 22.45
CA ASP A 106 26.83 1.16 23.69
C ASP A 106 25.33 1.00 23.96
N GLU A 107 24.83 1.54 25.06
CA GLU A 107 23.45 1.40 25.52
C GLU A 107 22.41 1.95 24.52
N TYR A 108 22.79 2.92 23.68
CA TYR A 108 21.89 3.59 22.74
C TYR A 108 22.38 3.51 21.27
N THR A 109 23.21 2.51 20.96
CA THR A 109 23.61 2.22 19.59
C THR A 109 23.32 0.77 19.26
N ALA A 110 22.47 0.55 18.24
CA ALA A 110 22.19 -0.76 17.68
C ALA A 110 22.86 -0.86 16.29
N ARG A 111 23.75 -1.83 16.12
CA ARG A 111 24.44 -2.11 14.85
C ARG A 111 23.92 -3.42 14.29
N PHE A 112 23.22 -3.37 13.17
CA PHE A 112 22.71 -4.53 12.45
C PHE A 112 23.79 -5.02 11.49
N VAL A 113 24.28 -6.21 11.71
CA VAL A 113 25.18 -6.92 10.81
C VAL A 113 24.33 -7.76 9.86
N MET A 114 24.57 -7.63 8.57
CA MET A 114 23.72 -8.19 7.55
C MET A 114 24.30 -9.47 6.96
N LYS A 115 23.47 -10.46 6.62
CA LYS A 115 23.83 -11.65 5.82
C LYS A 115 24.06 -11.30 4.35
N ARG A 116 23.32 -10.29 3.88
CA ARG A 116 23.36 -9.74 2.53
C ARG A 116 22.99 -8.26 2.58
N ALA A 117 23.45 -7.48 1.63
CA ALA A 117 22.96 -6.12 1.50
C ALA A 117 21.45 -6.12 1.30
N ALA A 118 20.75 -5.24 2.01
CA ALA A 118 19.31 -5.12 1.96
C ALA A 118 18.91 -3.63 2.10
N PRO A 119 19.02 -2.82 1.04
CA PRO A 119 18.66 -1.40 1.10
C PRO A 119 17.19 -1.17 1.43
N ASN A 120 16.34 -2.19 1.25
CA ASN A 120 14.94 -2.18 1.65
C ASN A 120 14.71 -2.36 3.17
N LEU A 121 15.75 -2.59 3.96
CA LEU A 121 15.61 -2.74 5.42
C LEU A 121 14.91 -1.54 6.06
N ILE A 122 15.18 -0.33 5.57
CA ILE A 122 14.59 0.89 6.12
C ILE A 122 13.06 0.91 5.97
N TYR A 123 12.53 0.39 4.85
CA TYR A 123 11.10 0.19 4.65
C TYR A 123 10.54 -0.81 5.66
N ASN A 124 11.19 -1.97 5.79
CA ASN A 124 10.75 -2.97 6.76
C ASN A 124 10.65 -2.37 8.16
N LEU A 125 11.70 -1.65 8.61
CA LEU A 125 11.75 -1.02 9.94
C LEU A 125 10.72 0.10 10.14
N SER A 126 10.14 0.66 9.08
CA SER A 126 9.04 1.64 9.15
C SER A 126 7.65 1.00 9.18
N SER A 127 7.54 -0.29 8.86
CA SER A 127 6.27 -1.03 8.83
C SER A 127 5.62 -1.09 10.21
N VAL A 128 4.28 -1.09 10.27
CA VAL A 128 3.51 -1.32 11.49
C VAL A 128 3.83 -2.68 12.13
N PHE A 129 4.16 -3.68 11.30
CA PHE A 129 4.61 -4.99 11.75
C PHE A 129 5.99 -4.97 12.42
N MET A 130 6.70 -3.84 12.39
CA MET A 130 7.96 -3.62 13.09
C MET A 130 7.81 -2.68 14.29
N GLY A 131 6.59 -2.55 14.82
CA GLY A 131 6.35 -1.92 16.13
C GLY A 131 7.10 -2.64 17.24
N ILE A 132 7.61 -1.90 18.23
CA ILE A 132 8.48 -2.46 19.27
C ILE A 132 7.69 -2.64 20.57
N PRO A 133 7.37 -3.91 20.98
CA PRO A 133 6.70 -4.19 22.24
C PRO A 133 7.67 -4.18 23.42
N SER A 134 7.13 -3.99 24.63
CA SER A 134 7.89 -4.19 25.88
C SER A 134 8.34 -5.65 26.00
N PRO A 135 9.66 -5.92 26.11
CA PRO A 135 10.16 -7.28 26.30
C PRO A 135 9.53 -7.99 27.50
N LYS A 136 9.40 -7.28 28.61
CA LYS A 136 8.87 -7.81 29.86
C LYS A 136 7.41 -8.22 29.73
N SER A 137 6.56 -7.34 29.22
CA SER A 137 5.14 -7.62 29.00
C SER A 137 4.94 -8.73 27.98
N TYR A 138 5.66 -8.65 26.86
CA TYR A 138 5.57 -9.64 25.78
C TYR A 138 5.90 -11.06 26.25
N ASP A 139 7.01 -11.23 26.99
CA ASP A 139 7.43 -12.55 27.47
C ASP A 139 6.53 -13.06 28.59
N ALA A 140 5.96 -12.17 29.42
CA ALA A 140 5.03 -12.53 30.48
C ALA A 140 3.65 -12.95 29.93
N ALA A 141 3.11 -12.25 28.95
CA ALA A 141 1.79 -12.51 28.37
C ALA A 141 1.76 -13.73 27.43
N GLY A 142 2.91 -14.08 26.84
CA GLY A 142 2.99 -15.23 25.92
C GLY A 142 1.99 -15.12 24.77
N ASP A 143 1.18 -16.17 24.53
CA ASP A 143 0.24 -16.24 23.41
C ASP A 143 -0.97 -15.29 23.55
N SER A 144 -1.22 -14.74 24.73
CA SER A 144 -2.28 -13.75 24.93
C SER A 144 -1.87 -12.31 24.59
N TYR A 145 -0.59 -12.08 24.32
CA TYR A 145 -0.10 -10.76 23.92
C TYR A 145 -0.78 -10.29 22.63
N GLY A 146 -1.12 -9.01 22.58
CA GLY A 146 -1.82 -8.41 21.45
C GLY A 146 -3.34 -8.53 21.49
N VAL A 147 -3.90 -9.37 22.35
CA VAL A 147 -5.36 -9.56 22.53
C VAL A 147 -5.82 -8.99 23.87
N ILE A 148 -5.17 -9.37 24.95
CA ILE A 148 -5.51 -8.93 26.33
C ILE A 148 -4.65 -7.75 26.71
N GLU A 149 -3.39 -7.77 26.35
CA GLU A 149 -2.39 -6.77 26.67
C GLU A 149 -1.57 -6.41 25.43
N ALA A 150 -1.28 -5.12 25.28
CA ALA A 150 -0.42 -4.58 24.23
C ALA A 150 0.34 -3.37 24.80
N ILE A 151 1.62 -3.54 25.08
CA ILE A 151 2.48 -2.56 25.73
C ILE A 151 3.59 -2.14 24.76
N GLY A 152 3.52 -0.89 24.30
CA GLY A 152 4.53 -0.26 23.45
C GLY A 152 5.10 1.01 24.08
N THR A 153 5.73 1.84 23.25
CA THR A 153 6.23 3.16 23.62
C THR A 153 5.36 4.29 23.07
N GLY A 154 4.30 3.95 22.33
CA GLY A 154 3.51 4.87 21.53
C GLY A 154 2.70 5.90 22.32
N PRO A 155 2.08 6.85 21.60
CA PRO A 155 1.31 7.94 22.20
C PRO A 155 0.01 7.49 22.89
N TYR A 156 -0.46 6.27 22.62
CA TYR A 156 -1.65 5.73 23.28
C TYR A 156 -1.39 4.36 23.89
N LYS A 157 -2.11 4.07 24.97
CA LYS A 157 -2.13 2.79 25.68
C LYS A 157 -3.43 2.04 25.37
N LEU A 158 -3.36 0.72 25.22
CA LEU A 158 -4.57 -0.10 25.08
C LEU A 158 -5.37 -0.09 26.37
N GLU A 159 -6.64 0.26 26.28
CA GLU A 159 -7.60 0.11 27.40
C GLU A 159 -8.45 -1.13 27.22
N SER A 160 -8.98 -1.36 26.01
CA SER A 160 -9.74 -2.58 25.70
C SER A 160 -9.78 -2.87 24.19
N LEU A 161 -9.93 -4.13 23.86
CA LEU A 161 -10.14 -4.63 22.50
C LEU A 161 -11.39 -5.51 22.49
N ALA A 162 -12.41 -5.08 21.73
CA ALA A 162 -13.58 -5.87 21.40
C ALA A 162 -13.48 -6.32 19.94
N VAL A 163 -13.01 -7.55 19.71
CA VAL A 163 -12.76 -8.09 18.36
C VAL A 163 -14.00 -7.99 17.48
N GLY A 164 -13.85 -7.51 16.26
CA GLY A 164 -14.94 -7.30 15.30
C GLY A 164 -15.83 -6.08 15.62
N GLN A 165 -15.46 -5.23 16.57
CA GLN A 165 -16.25 -4.09 17.00
C GLN A 165 -15.41 -2.82 17.18
N GLU A 166 -14.60 -2.76 18.22
CA GLU A 166 -13.86 -1.56 18.57
C GLU A 166 -12.60 -1.81 19.39
N THR A 167 -11.68 -0.88 19.27
CA THR A 167 -10.47 -0.76 20.11
C THR A 167 -10.52 0.56 20.86
N VAL A 168 -10.39 0.52 22.16
CA VAL A 168 -10.36 1.71 23.04
C VAL A 168 -8.94 1.97 23.51
N LEU A 169 -8.48 3.18 23.28
CA LEU A 169 -7.16 3.66 23.63
C LEU A 169 -7.24 4.88 24.56
N VAL A 170 -6.31 4.98 25.49
CA VAL A 170 -6.13 6.16 26.37
C VAL A 170 -4.76 6.79 26.11
N ALA A 171 -4.71 8.12 26.23
CA ALA A 171 -3.47 8.86 25.99
C ALA A 171 -2.35 8.40 26.95
N ASN A 172 -1.14 8.25 26.42
CA ASN A 172 0.07 8.13 27.23
C ASN A 172 0.49 9.54 27.65
N GLU A 173 0.18 9.91 28.89
CA GLU A 173 0.47 11.25 29.41
C GLU A 173 1.98 11.52 29.57
N ASP A 174 2.80 10.47 29.62
CA ASP A 174 4.25 10.56 29.74
C ASP A 174 4.95 10.65 28.36
N TYR A 175 4.20 10.62 27.27
CA TYR A 175 4.75 10.65 25.90
C TYR A 175 5.36 12.02 25.59
N THR A 176 6.67 12.06 25.28
CA THR A 176 7.43 13.30 25.00
C THR A 176 8.39 13.19 23.81
N TRP A 177 8.39 12.05 23.11
CA TRP A 177 9.33 11.71 22.04
C TRP A 177 8.68 11.56 20.67
N GLY A 178 7.60 12.30 20.41
CA GLY A 178 6.91 12.28 19.12
C GLY A 178 7.85 12.52 17.94
N SER A 179 7.55 11.87 16.83
CA SER A 179 8.37 11.96 15.62
C SER A 179 8.33 13.35 14.98
N ASP A 180 9.26 13.61 14.04
CA ASP A 180 9.29 14.87 13.30
C ASP A 180 8.12 15.04 12.33
N LEU A 181 7.40 13.97 12.04
CA LEU A 181 6.17 14.01 11.26
C LEU A 181 4.99 14.59 12.04
N SER A 182 5.01 14.52 13.37
CA SER A 182 3.98 15.10 14.24
C SER A 182 4.29 16.54 14.62
N GLY A 183 3.27 17.38 14.62
CA GLY A 183 3.36 18.74 15.18
C GLY A 183 3.38 18.73 16.71
N ASN A 184 2.64 17.80 17.31
CA ASN A 184 2.64 17.54 18.73
C ASN A 184 3.68 16.45 19.05
N LYS A 185 4.73 16.83 19.77
CA LYS A 185 5.79 15.91 20.21
C LYS A 185 5.48 15.24 21.56
N GLY A 186 4.43 15.70 22.24
CA GLY A 186 4.04 15.28 23.58
C GLY A 186 2.77 14.42 23.61
N ALA A 187 2.20 14.32 24.78
CA ALA A 187 0.96 13.59 25.03
C ALA A 187 -0.17 14.04 24.08
N PRO A 188 -0.97 13.11 23.55
CA PRO A 188 -2.08 13.44 22.66
C PRO A 188 -3.10 14.42 23.29
N TYR A 189 -3.64 15.33 22.48
CA TYR A 189 -4.73 16.21 22.93
C TYR A 189 -6.01 15.43 23.22
N ILE A 190 -6.30 14.40 22.45
CA ILE A 190 -7.45 13.50 22.65
C ILE A 190 -7.11 12.46 23.70
N LYS A 191 -7.70 12.58 24.89
CA LYS A 191 -7.37 11.72 26.04
C LYS A 191 -7.93 10.30 25.95
N ARG A 192 -9.02 10.11 25.22
CA ARG A 192 -9.63 8.80 24.97
C ARG A 192 -10.07 8.70 23.52
N LEU A 193 -9.58 7.68 22.82
CA LEU A 193 -9.82 7.39 21.43
C LEU A 193 -10.52 6.04 21.32
N THR A 194 -11.64 5.98 20.58
CA THR A 194 -12.30 4.74 20.22
C THR A 194 -12.19 4.56 18.71
N LEU A 195 -11.54 3.51 18.27
CA LEU A 195 -11.52 3.07 16.88
C LEU A 195 -12.64 2.06 16.71
N ARG A 196 -13.60 2.32 15.80
CA ARG A 196 -14.75 1.44 15.53
C ARG A 196 -14.70 0.91 14.12
N GLU A 197 -14.98 -0.38 13.95
CA GLU A 197 -15.26 -0.95 12.65
C GLU A 197 -16.74 -0.69 12.28
N ILE A 198 -16.95 0.03 11.19
CA ILE A 198 -18.28 0.24 10.60
C ILE A 198 -18.19 -0.21 9.14
N PRO A 199 -18.55 -1.48 8.84
CA PRO A 199 -18.33 -2.06 7.51
C PRO A 199 -19.13 -1.40 6.39
N ASP A 200 -20.34 -0.88 6.70
CA ASP A 200 -21.20 -0.21 5.74
C ASP A 200 -20.87 1.29 5.66
N ALA A 201 -20.38 1.72 4.49
CA ALA A 201 -19.95 3.09 4.27
C ALA A 201 -21.09 4.12 4.41
N SER A 202 -22.35 3.74 4.08
CA SER A 202 -23.50 4.63 4.23
C SER A 202 -23.82 4.86 5.71
N THR A 203 -23.66 3.82 6.53
CA THR A 203 -23.80 3.90 7.99
C THR A 203 -22.70 4.78 8.58
N ALA A 204 -21.43 4.59 8.18
CA ALA A 204 -20.32 5.42 8.64
C ALA A 204 -20.54 6.90 8.26
N PHE A 205 -21.02 7.18 7.06
CA PHE A 205 -21.40 8.52 6.60
C PHE A 205 -22.52 9.13 7.45
N LEU A 206 -23.58 8.37 7.73
CA LEU A 206 -24.69 8.85 8.56
C LEU A 206 -24.25 9.13 10.00
N GLU A 207 -23.42 8.26 10.58
CA GLU A 207 -22.87 8.45 11.92
C GLU A 207 -21.95 9.69 12.01
N LEU A 208 -21.18 9.97 10.96
CA LEU A 208 -20.39 11.20 10.88
C LEU A 208 -21.29 12.44 10.87
N LYS A 209 -22.36 12.43 10.07
CA LYS A 209 -23.34 13.54 10.00
C LYS A 209 -24.06 13.78 11.31
N THR A 210 -24.44 12.72 12.01
CA THR A 210 -25.19 12.80 13.28
C THR A 210 -24.29 12.96 14.50
N GLY A 211 -22.97 12.85 14.33
CA GLY A 211 -21.98 13.00 15.41
C GLY A 211 -21.75 11.72 16.22
N GLY A 212 -22.20 10.57 15.77
CA GLY A 212 -21.89 9.25 16.35
C GLY A 212 -20.43 8.90 16.20
N VAL A 213 -19.79 9.29 15.08
CA VAL A 213 -18.33 9.32 14.92
C VAL A 213 -17.85 10.75 14.66
N GLY A 214 -16.62 11.06 15.06
CA GLY A 214 -16.00 12.36 14.80
C GLY A 214 -15.16 12.37 13.52
N MET A 215 -14.74 11.19 13.06
CA MET A 215 -13.90 11.02 11.86
C MET A 215 -14.16 9.66 11.21
N VAL A 216 -14.07 9.61 9.88
CA VAL A 216 -14.11 8.39 9.07
C VAL A 216 -12.85 8.37 8.20
N ILE A 217 -12.07 7.31 8.29
CA ILE A 217 -10.89 7.05 7.45
C ILE A 217 -11.29 6.04 6.38
N GLY A 218 -10.98 6.32 5.11
CA GLY A 218 -11.33 5.43 3.99
C GLY A 218 -12.74 5.69 3.44
N VAL A 219 -13.15 6.95 3.32
CA VAL A 219 -14.44 7.30 2.71
C VAL A 219 -14.41 7.01 1.21
N PRO A 220 -15.37 6.23 0.66
CA PRO A 220 -15.47 6.01 -0.78
C PRO A 220 -15.74 7.30 -1.57
N ASP A 221 -15.17 7.40 -2.78
CA ASP A 221 -15.22 8.60 -3.62
C ASP A 221 -16.66 9.06 -3.95
N GLU A 222 -17.59 8.12 -4.07
CA GLU A 222 -19.00 8.43 -4.35
C GLU A 222 -19.69 9.27 -3.28
N PHE A 223 -19.20 9.27 -2.04
CA PHE A 223 -19.74 10.10 -0.95
C PHE A 223 -19.16 11.53 -0.91
N LEU A 224 -18.04 11.78 -1.60
CA LEU A 224 -17.35 13.08 -1.54
C LEU A 224 -18.22 14.28 -1.96
N PRO A 225 -19.04 14.22 -3.03
CA PRO A 225 -19.90 15.34 -3.38
C PRO A 225 -20.89 15.71 -2.26
N GLN A 226 -21.46 14.71 -1.58
CA GLN A 226 -22.40 14.92 -0.47
C GLN A 226 -21.68 15.46 0.77
N LEU A 227 -20.50 14.90 1.12
CA LEU A 227 -19.71 15.34 2.26
C LEU A 227 -19.22 16.80 2.10
N ARG A 228 -18.75 17.16 0.91
CA ARG A 228 -18.28 18.52 0.60
C ARG A 228 -19.43 19.57 0.60
N ALA A 229 -20.67 19.14 0.48
CA ALA A 229 -21.84 20.02 0.60
C ALA A 229 -22.24 20.32 2.07
N GLU A 230 -21.73 19.54 3.03
CA GLU A 230 -22.00 19.73 4.46
C GLU A 230 -21.06 20.80 5.03
N THR A 231 -21.61 21.80 5.72
CA THR A 231 -20.83 22.94 6.26
C THR A 231 -20.03 22.59 7.51
N ASN A 232 -20.39 21.49 8.17
CA ASN A 232 -19.75 21.01 9.41
C ASN A 232 -18.82 19.83 9.19
N ILE A 233 -18.59 19.41 7.93
CA ILE A 233 -17.70 18.30 7.60
C ILE A 233 -16.53 18.81 6.78
N GLY A 234 -15.31 18.53 7.25
CA GLY A 234 -14.08 18.68 6.50
C GLY A 234 -13.73 17.38 5.79
N VAL A 235 -13.13 17.50 4.60
CA VAL A 235 -12.62 16.34 3.83
C VAL A 235 -11.17 16.60 3.47
N LYS A 236 -10.29 15.62 3.75
CA LYS A 236 -8.92 15.56 3.24
C LYS A 236 -8.77 14.34 2.33
N SER A 237 -8.17 14.54 1.16
CA SER A 237 -7.79 13.46 0.26
C SER A 237 -6.27 13.36 0.24
N LEU A 238 -5.75 12.19 0.53
CA LEU A 238 -4.33 11.87 0.69
C LEU A 238 -3.90 10.91 -0.42
N PRO A 239 -2.64 10.90 -0.87
CA PRO A 239 -2.16 9.89 -1.80
C PRO A 239 -2.51 8.49 -1.30
N GLY A 240 -3.04 7.65 -2.18
CA GLY A 240 -3.27 6.24 -1.90
C GLY A 240 -1.99 5.42 -2.02
N LEU A 241 -2.06 4.17 -1.61
CA LEU A 241 -0.90 3.29 -1.54
C LEU A 241 -0.92 2.20 -2.63
N GLY A 242 -1.77 2.34 -3.64
CA GLY A 242 -1.95 1.32 -4.66
C GLY A 242 -2.23 1.84 -6.06
N VAL A 243 -2.36 0.91 -7.00
CA VAL A 243 -2.67 1.21 -8.40
C VAL A 243 -3.76 0.28 -8.91
N THR A 244 -4.78 0.85 -9.56
CA THR A 244 -5.71 0.10 -10.40
C THR A 244 -5.12 -0.02 -11.81
N TYR A 245 -5.15 -1.21 -12.39
CA TYR A 245 -4.53 -1.51 -13.67
C TYR A 245 -5.30 -2.57 -14.45
N LEU A 246 -5.06 -2.65 -15.76
CA LEU A 246 -5.44 -3.81 -16.57
C LEU A 246 -4.30 -4.81 -16.55
N MET A 247 -4.63 -6.05 -16.28
CA MET A 247 -3.72 -7.18 -16.26
C MET A 247 -3.95 -8.05 -17.50
N PHE A 248 -2.91 -8.26 -18.30
CA PHE A 248 -2.93 -9.23 -19.39
C PHE A 248 -2.47 -10.60 -18.89
N ASN A 249 -3.08 -11.66 -19.39
CA ASN A 249 -2.47 -12.98 -19.38
C ASN A 249 -1.61 -13.12 -20.64
N SER A 250 -0.29 -13.00 -20.51
CA SER A 250 0.66 -13.00 -21.63
C SER A 250 0.79 -14.36 -22.34
N LYS A 251 0.20 -15.43 -21.81
CA LYS A 251 0.12 -16.75 -22.45
C LYS A 251 -1.20 -17.00 -23.17
N SER A 252 -2.20 -16.15 -22.94
CA SER A 252 -3.52 -16.29 -23.56
C SER A 252 -3.62 -15.49 -24.85
N GLU A 253 -4.15 -16.09 -25.91
CA GLU A 253 -4.47 -15.36 -27.12
C GLU A 253 -5.62 -14.36 -26.87
N PRO A 254 -5.57 -13.15 -27.46
CA PRO A 254 -4.54 -12.66 -28.39
C PRO A 254 -3.36 -11.94 -27.69
N PHE A 255 -3.27 -11.95 -26.36
CA PHE A 255 -2.29 -11.19 -25.58
C PHE A 255 -0.91 -11.86 -25.48
N SER A 256 -0.72 -13.04 -26.08
CA SER A 256 0.61 -13.60 -26.33
C SER A 256 1.40 -12.73 -27.33
N ASP A 257 0.71 -12.02 -28.26
CA ASP A 257 1.31 -11.05 -29.17
C ASP A 257 1.50 -9.68 -28.48
N ILE A 258 2.78 -9.25 -28.37
CA ILE A 258 3.13 -7.94 -27.79
C ILE A 258 2.47 -6.78 -28.56
N THR A 259 2.27 -6.90 -29.87
CA THR A 259 1.63 -5.86 -30.67
C THR A 259 0.19 -5.64 -30.26
N VAL A 260 -0.52 -6.71 -29.92
CA VAL A 260 -1.90 -6.62 -29.40
C VAL A 260 -1.91 -6.02 -28.01
N ARG A 261 -0.98 -6.41 -27.12
CA ARG A 261 -0.85 -5.78 -25.79
C ARG A 261 -0.57 -4.29 -25.91
N GLN A 262 0.40 -3.91 -26.75
CA GLN A 262 0.74 -2.50 -26.99
C GLN A 262 -0.45 -1.70 -27.54
N ALA A 263 -1.12 -2.22 -28.56
CA ALA A 263 -2.29 -1.55 -29.13
C ALA A 263 -3.43 -1.40 -28.10
N THR A 264 -3.68 -2.45 -27.31
CA THR A 264 -4.68 -2.40 -26.22
C THR A 264 -4.29 -1.35 -25.18
N ALA A 265 -3.03 -1.30 -24.76
CA ALA A 265 -2.54 -0.35 -23.77
C ALA A 265 -2.70 1.11 -24.25
N LEU A 266 -2.34 1.38 -25.51
CA LEU A 266 -2.46 2.73 -26.11
C LEU A 266 -3.91 3.13 -26.42
N ALA A 267 -4.86 2.19 -26.47
CA ALA A 267 -6.27 2.49 -26.70
C ALA A 267 -7.03 2.85 -25.42
N VAL A 268 -6.41 2.71 -24.26
CA VAL A 268 -7.02 3.00 -22.97
C VAL A 268 -6.72 4.44 -22.55
N ASP A 269 -7.77 5.26 -22.39
CA ASP A 269 -7.72 6.65 -21.93
C ASP A 269 -7.89 6.66 -20.42
N GLN A 270 -6.78 6.80 -19.68
CA GLN A 270 -6.74 6.88 -18.22
C GLN A 270 -7.49 8.11 -17.69
N GLY A 271 -7.35 9.26 -18.39
CA GLY A 271 -8.02 10.50 -18.01
C GLY A 271 -9.55 10.40 -18.10
N ALA A 272 -10.05 9.71 -19.12
CA ALA A 272 -11.49 9.44 -19.23
C ALA A 272 -11.99 8.52 -18.11
N ILE A 273 -11.21 7.50 -17.70
CA ILE A 273 -11.51 6.62 -16.57
C ILE A 273 -11.52 7.44 -15.26
N LEU A 274 -10.45 8.20 -14.98
CA LEU A 274 -10.32 9.04 -13.80
C LEU A 274 -11.53 9.98 -13.66
N LYS A 275 -11.90 10.66 -14.76
CA LYS A 275 -13.03 11.59 -14.76
C LYS A 275 -14.37 10.92 -14.56
N SER A 276 -14.64 9.79 -15.23
CA SER A 276 -15.96 9.19 -15.32
C SER A 276 -16.28 8.22 -14.18
N VAL A 277 -15.26 7.49 -13.68
CA VAL A 277 -15.42 6.53 -12.58
C VAL A 277 -15.16 7.20 -11.23
N PHE A 278 -14.07 7.97 -11.13
CA PHE A 278 -13.55 8.50 -9.87
C PHE A 278 -13.82 10.00 -9.69
N SER A 279 -14.67 10.61 -10.55
CA SER A 279 -15.05 12.03 -10.48
C SER A 279 -13.84 12.98 -10.51
N GLY A 280 -12.73 12.57 -11.14
CA GLY A 280 -11.47 13.31 -11.18
C GLY A 280 -10.66 13.23 -9.88
N VAL A 281 -11.00 12.31 -8.98
CA VAL A 281 -10.29 12.11 -7.70
C VAL A 281 -9.20 11.05 -7.87
N GLY A 282 -7.99 11.36 -7.40
CA GLY A 282 -6.80 10.51 -7.58
C GLY A 282 -5.91 11.01 -8.71
N VAL A 283 -5.04 10.16 -9.21
CA VAL A 283 -4.04 10.47 -10.24
C VAL A 283 -4.12 9.48 -11.40
N GLU A 284 -3.92 9.94 -12.62
CA GLU A 284 -3.71 9.04 -13.76
C GLU A 284 -2.42 8.26 -13.54
N ALA A 285 -2.50 6.92 -13.58
CA ALA A 285 -1.32 6.09 -13.49
C ALA A 285 -0.74 5.78 -14.87
N HIS A 286 0.56 6.02 -15.03
CA HIS A 286 1.29 5.74 -16.28
C HIS A 286 2.40 4.71 -16.10
N GLN A 287 2.58 4.23 -14.86
CA GLN A 287 3.55 3.23 -14.44
C GLN A 287 2.93 2.31 -13.38
N PHE A 288 3.56 1.19 -13.07
CA PHE A 288 2.98 0.21 -12.14
C PHE A 288 3.12 0.60 -10.68
N LEU A 289 4.26 1.17 -10.27
CA LEU A 289 4.46 1.63 -8.89
C LEU A 289 3.75 2.96 -8.66
N ILE A 290 3.25 3.18 -7.45
CA ILE A 290 2.66 4.47 -7.07
C ILE A 290 3.67 5.60 -7.25
N SER A 291 3.20 6.76 -7.70
CA SER A 291 4.06 7.89 -8.11
C SER A 291 4.84 8.52 -6.96
N SER A 292 4.42 8.32 -5.71
CA SER A 292 5.11 8.80 -4.50
C SER A 292 6.40 8.03 -4.17
N LEU A 293 6.55 6.77 -4.63
CA LEU A 293 7.78 6.01 -4.41
C LEU A 293 8.97 6.61 -5.17
N THR A 294 10.13 6.66 -4.52
CA THR A 294 11.38 7.09 -5.16
C THR A 294 11.78 6.15 -6.29
N GLU A 295 11.59 4.85 -6.12
CA GLU A 295 11.87 3.82 -7.12
C GLU A 295 10.91 3.88 -8.33
N SER A 296 9.79 4.57 -8.24
CA SER A 296 8.80 4.62 -9.31
C SER A 296 9.24 5.42 -10.54
N LYS A 297 10.26 6.26 -10.42
CA LYS A 297 10.66 7.20 -11.48
C LYS A 297 11.19 6.48 -12.71
N VAL A 298 10.48 6.61 -13.84
CA VAL A 298 10.86 6.06 -15.14
C VAL A 298 11.10 7.22 -16.14
N ASP A 299 11.80 6.93 -17.24
CA ASP A 299 11.88 7.89 -18.35
C ASP A 299 10.48 8.03 -18.98
N PRO A 300 9.95 9.27 -19.17
CA PRO A 300 8.60 9.51 -19.71
C PRO A 300 8.30 8.83 -21.03
N LYS A 301 9.30 8.47 -21.82
CA LYS A 301 9.12 7.70 -23.07
C LYS A 301 8.59 6.27 -22.86
N PHE A 302 8.75 5.71 -21.64
CA PHE A 302 8.24 4.39 -21.29
C PHE A 302 6.85 4.45 -20.66
N GLU A 303 6.39 5.61 -20.23
CA GLU A 303 5.05 5.75 -19.66
C GLU A 303 3.97 5.35 -20.68
N ILE A 304 3.00 4.57 -20.24
CA ILE A 304 1.88 4.17 -21.08
C ILE A 304 0.85 5.31 -21.09
N ARG A 305 0.69 5.94 -22.26
CA ARG A 305 -0.24 7.05 -22.47
C ARG A 305 -1.18 6.76 -23.64
N TYR A 306 -2.41 7.26 -23.55
CA TYR A 306 -3.43 7.10 -24.58
C TYR A 306 -2.97 7.65 -25.94
N ASP A 307 -3.02 6.81 -26.96
CA ASP A 307 -2.79 7.15 -28.37
C ASP A 307 -3.55 6.16 -29.27
N ILE A 308 -4.84 6.45 -29.50
CA ILE A 308 -5.70 5.58 -30.30
C ILE A 308 -5.26 5.53 -31.78
N ALA A 309 -4.64 6.58 -32.29
CA ALA A 309 -4.14 6.60 -33.65
C ALA A 309 -3.00 5.60 -33.83
N LYS A 310 -2.04 5.61 -32.90
CA LYS A 310 -0.94 4.64 -32.86
C LYS A 310 -1.41 3.23 -32.61
N ALA A 311 -2.39 3.03 -31.73
CA ALA A 311 -3.00 1.73 -31.47
C ALA A 311 -3.60 1.12 -32.74
N ASN A 312 -4.35 1.90 -33.53
CA ASN A 312 -4.90 1.46 -34.78
C ASN A 312 -3.81 1.12 -35.81
N GLU A 313 -2.80 1.98 -35.98
CA GLU A 313 -1.64 1.77 -36.86
C GLU A 313 -0.93 0.42 -36.57
N LEU A 314 -0.73 0.12 -35.28
CA LEU A 314 -0.10 -1.13 -34.85
C LEU A 314 -0.89 -2.36 -35.27
N LEU A 315 -2.20 -2.38 -35.06
CA LEU A 315 -3.06 -3.49 -35.44
C LEU A 315 -3.18 -3.64 -36.95
N ASP A 316 -3.25 -2.52 -37.67
CA ASP A 316 -3.27 -2.54 -39.13
C ASP A 316 -2.00 -3.19 -39.70
N LYS A 317 -0.82 -2.79 -39.21
CA LYS A 317 0.48 -3.36 -39.60
C LYS A 317 0.62 -4.83 -39.21
N ALA A 318 -0.01 -5.24 -38.11
CA ALA A 318 0.00 -6.63 -37.65
C ALA A 318 -1.02 -7.53 -38.40
N GLY A 319 -1.77 -6.97 -39.36
CA GLY A 319 -2.72 -7.71 -40.18
C GLY A 319 -4.10 -7.91 -39.54
N TRP A 320 -4.41 -7.17 -38.48
CA TRP A 320 -5.74 -7.13 -37.87
C TRP A 320 -6.66 -6.16 -38.66
N ALA A 321 -7.19 -6.63 -39.78
CA ALA A 321 -8.03 -5.82 -40.64
C ALA A 321 -9.40 -5.54 -40.01
N ARG A 322 -9.89 -4.30 -40.17
CA ARG A 322 -11.21 -3.90 -39.65
C ARG A 322 -12.31 -4.32 -40.62
N GLY A 323 -13.27 -5.14 -40.17
CA GLY A 323 -14.43 -5.55 -40.93
C GLY A 323 -15.48 -4.46 -41.14
N SER A 324 -16.48 -4.72 -41.94
CA SER A 324 -17.62 -3.80 -42.18
C SER A 324 -18.49 -3.59 -40.94
N ASP A 325 -18.45 -4.51 -40.00
CA ASP A 325 -19.09 -4.44 -38.67
C ASP A 325 -18.26 -3.63 -37.63
N GLY A 326 -17.09 -3.14 -38.04
CA GLY A 326 -16.16 -2.41 -37.20
C GLY A 326 -15.25 -3.29 -36.36
N VAL A 327 -15.42 -4.62 -36.35
CA VAL A 327 -14.60 -5.56 -35.60
C VAL A 327 -13.35 -5.89 -36.41
N ARG A 328 -12.19 -5.95 -35.75
CA ARG A 328 -10.95 -6.39 -36.37
C ARG A 328 -10.87 -7.91 -36.39
N ALA A 329 -10.29 -8.43 -37.48
CA ALA A 329 -10.05 -9.85 -37.64
C ALA A 329 -8.71 -10.10 -38.31
N LYS A 330 -8.08 -11.22 -37.94
CA LYS A 330 -6.85 -11.74 -38.56
C LYS A 330 -7.02 -13.24 -38.83
N ASP A 331 -6.69 -13.68 -40.03
CA ASP A 331 -6.84 -15.10 -40.47
C ASP A 331 -8.25 -15.68 -40.19
N GLY A 332 -9.28 -14.84 -40.40
CA GLY A 332 -10.69 -15.19 -40.16
C GLY A 332 -11.13 -15.22 -38.71
N LYS A 333 -10.24 -14.95 -37.76
CA LYS A 333 -10.55 -14.90 -36.31
C LYS A 333 -10.81 -13.47 -35.88
N PRO A 334 -11.97 -13.14 -35.28
CA PRO A 334 -12.25 -11.81 -34.74
C PRO A 334 -11.39 -11.53 -33.55
N LEU A 335 -11.01 -10.25 -33.34
CA LEU A 335 -10.31 -9.76 -32.18
C LEU A 335 -11.30 -9.64 -31.02
N LYS A 336 -11.43 -10.73 -30.26
CA LYS A 336 -12.40 -10.89 -29.18
C LYS A 336 -11.71 -11.40 -27.94
N VAL A 337 -12.05 -10.81 -26.78
CA VAL A 337 -11.45 -11.12 -25.48
C VAL A 337 -12.50 -11.13 -24.36
N GLN A 338 -12.24 -11.89 -23.32
CA GLN A 338 -12.95 -11.80 -22.06
C GLN A 338 -12.26 -10.74 -21.18
N LEU A 339 -13.05 -9.78 -20.68
CA LEU A 339 -12.63 -8.79 -19.69
C LEU A 339 -13.22 -9.15 -18.32
N SER A 340 -12.40 -9.70 -17.46
CA SER A 340 -12.78 -10.08 -16.10
C SER A 340 -12.73 -8.87 -15.17
N THR A 341 -13.72 -8.76 -14.27
CA THR A 341 -13.79 -7.68 -13.29
C THR A 341 -14.43 -8.15 -12.00
N GLN A 342 -14.21 -7.41 -10.91
CA GLN A 342 -14.87 -7.64 -9.64
C GLN A 342 -16.24 -6.96 -9.57
N SER A 343 -17.07 -7.38 -8.61
CA SER A 343 -18.47 -6.92 -8.47
C SER A 343 -18.61 -5.52 -7.90
N GLU A 344 -17.58 -4.96 -7.28
CA GLU A 344 -17.57 -3.60 -6.72
C GLU A 344 -17.78 -2.56 -7.83
N THR A 345 -18.49 -1.49 -7.49
CA THR A 345 -18.95 -0.47 -8.44
C THR A 345 -17.80 0.15 -9.25
N ALA A 346 -16.69 0.50 -8.59
CA ALA A 346 -15.56 1.13 -9.26
C ALA A 346 -14.92 0.19 -10.31
N PHE A 347 -14.74 -1.10 -9.99
CA PHE A 347 -14.19 -2.09 -10.91
C PHE A 347 -15.12 -2.33 -12.12
N ARG A 348 -16.44 -2.47 -11.89
CA ARG A 348 -17.41 -2.65 -12.97
C ARG A 348 -17.45 -1.46 -13.92
N ARG A 349 -17.52 -0.23 -13.37
CA ARG A 349 -17.53 1.00 -14.19
C ARG A 349 -16.23 1.17 -14.97
N THR A 350 -15.08 0.84 -14.37
CA THR A 350 -13.80 0.83 -15.07
C THR A 350 -13.85 -0.14 -16.26
N ALA A 351 -14.34 -1.38 -16.05
CA ALA A 351 -14.45 -2.38 -17.11
C ALA A 351 -15.41 -1.92 -18.23
N GLU A 352 -16.52 -1.27 -17.93
CA GLU A 352 -17.48 -0.73 -18.92
C GLU A 352 -16.83 0.35 -19.81
N ILE A 353 -16.03 1.26 -19.21
CA ILE A 353 -15.33 2.29 -19.98
C ILE A 353 -14.24 1.65 -20.85
N VAL A 354 -13.44 0.75 -20.28
CA VAL A 354 -12.43 0.00 -21.03
C VAL A 354 -13.07 -0.76 -22.19
N GLN A 355 -14.20 -1.44 -21.98
CA GLN A 355 -14.94 -2.12 -23.05
C GLN A 355 -15.32 -1.16 -24.19
N ALA A 356 -15.81 0.05 -23.86
CA ALA A 356 -16.18 1.05 -24.87
C ALA A 356 -14.95 1.55 -25.63
N GLN A 357 -13.81 1.75 -24.98
CA GLN A 357 -12.56 2.18 -25.60
C GLN A 357 -11.98 1.07 -26.51
N LEU A 358 -12.01 -0.19 -26.06
CA LEU A 358 -11.57 -1.32 -26.87
C LEU A 358 -12.48 -1.56 -28.09
N LYS A 359 -13.78 -1.28 -27.96
CA LYS A 359 -14.69 -1.30 -29.11
C LYS A 359 -14.30 -0.24 -30.14
N ALA A 360 -13.87 0.95 -29.74
CA ALA A 360 -13.37 1.98 -30.65
C ALA A 360 -12.09 1.52 -31.38
N LEU A 361 -11.25 0.71 -30.73
CA LEU A 361 -10.10 0.05 -31.35
C LEU A 361 -10.51 -1.05 -32.35
N GLY A 362 -11.75 -1.56 -32.28
CA GLY A 362 -12.25 -2.70 -33.07
C GLY A 362 -12.05 -4.04 -32.36
N MET A 363 -11.82 -4.05 -31.07
CA MET A 363 -11.76 -5.24 -30.22
C MET A 363 -13.09 -5.45 -29.51
N VAL A 364 -13.62 -6.66 -29.53
CA VAL A 364 -14.82 -7.04 -28.77
C VAL A 364 -14.38 -7.54 -27.40
N ALA A 365 -14.67 -6.79 -26.35
CA ALA A 365 -14.42 -7.21 -24.98
C ALA A 365 -15.75 -7.66 -24.33
N GLU A 366 -15.82 -8.89 -23.84
CA GLU A 366 -16.97 -9.43 -23.11
C GLU A 366 -16.69 -9.31 -21.60
N ILE A 367 -17.45 -8.49 -20.90
CA ILE A 367 -17.29 -8.32 -19.46
C ILE A 367 -17.87 -9.54 -18.73
N VAL A 368 -17.06 -10.13 -17.85
CA VAL A 368 -17.50 -11.17 -16.91
C VAL A 368 -17.17 -10.71 -15.49
N THR A 369 -18.21 -10.62 -14.66
CA THR A 369 -18.11 -10.14 -13.29
C THR A 369 -18.03 -11.30 -12.31
N PHE A 370 -17.10 -11.24 -11.36
CA PHE A 370 -16.88 -12.23 -10.32
C PHE A 370 -16.87 -11.58 -8.93
N ASP A 371 -17.12 -12.37 -7.90
CA ASP A 371 -16.72 -11.99 -6.55
C ASP A 371 -15.20 -12.07 -6.37
N SER A 372 -14.69 -11.45 -5.30
CA SER A 372 -13.24 -11.34 -5.06
C SER A 372 -12.52 -12.68 -4.84
N THR A 373 -13.22 -13.72 -4.41
CA THR A 373 -12.66 -15.05 -4.22
C THR A 373 -12.58 -15.79 -5.55
N THR A 374 -13.68 -15.79 -6.30
CA THR A 374 -13.78 -16.47 -7.59
C THR A 374 -12.82 -15.89 -8.61
N ILE A 375 -12.66 -14.55 -8.71
CA ILE A 375 -11.71 -13.96 -9.64
C ILE A 375 -10.26 -14.35 -9.30
N ARG A 376 -9.89 -14.44 -8.02
CA ARG A 376 -8.57 -14.93 -7.60
C ARG A 376 -8.34 -16.39 -7.99
N ASP A 377 -9.37 -17.21 -7.93
CA ASP A 377 -9.28 -18.61 -8.37
C ASP A 377 -9.12 -18.71 -9.89
N GLN A 378 -9.76 -17.84 -10.68
CA GLN A 378 -9.52 -17.72 -12.13
C GLN A 378 -8.05 -17.34 -12.42
N PHE A 379 -7.49 -16.41 -11.63
CA PHE A 379 -6.08 -16.02 -11.74
C PHE A 379 -5.14 -17.17 -11.41
N ARG A 380 -5.38 -17.91 -10.33
CA ARG A 380 -4.59 -19.09 -9.94
C ARG A 380 -4.59 -20.20 -10.97
N LYS A 381 -5.68 -20.33 -11.74
CA LYS A 381 -5.81 -21.30 -12.84
C LYS A 381 -5.25 -20.79 -14.17
N GLY A 382 -4.99 -19.48 -14.29
CA GLY A 382 -4.58 -18.85 -15.56
C GLY A 382 -5.66 -18.84 -16.62
N GLU A 383 -6.94 -18.82 -16.22
CA GLU A 383 -8.10 -18.92 -17.11
C GLU A 383 -8.58 -17.56 -17.66
N HIS A 384 -8.08 -16.44 -17.12
CA HIS A 384 -8.39 -15.09 -17.59
C HIS A 384 -7.59 -14.71 -18.84
N GLN A 385 -8.08 -13.71 -19.60
CA GLN A 385 -7.38 -13.10 -20.73
C GLN A 385 -6.95 -11.67 -20.40
N LEU A 386 -7.92 -10.82 -20.05
CA LEU A 386 -7.75 -9.43 -19.61
C LEU A 386 -8.56 -9.24 -18.33
N ALA A 387 -8.03 -8.52 -17.35
CA ALA A 387 -8.76 -8.27 -16.12
C ALA A 387 -8.49 -6.85 -15.58
N VAL A 388 -9.52 -6.24 -14.98
CA VAL A 388 -9.31 -5.08 -14.12
C VAL A 388 -8.86 -5.59 -12.76
N SER A 389 -7.71 -5.12 -12.30
CA SER A 389 -7.09 -5.51 -11.04
C SER A 389 -6.60 -4.30 -10.26
N HIS A 390 -6.27 -4.52 -9.00
CA HIS A 390 -5.79 -3.49 -8.09
C HIS A 390 -4.82 -4.10 -7.08
N TYR A 391 -3.88 -3.31 -6.60
CA TYR A 391 -3.08 -3.62 -5.42
C TYR A 391 -2.97 -2.40 -4.52
N ASP A 392 -2.79 -2.64 -3.22
CA ASP A 392 -2.43 -1.65 -2.20
C ASP A 392 -1.11 -2.07 -1.55
N TRP A 393 -0.01 -1.45 -1.97
CA TRP A 393 1.32 -1.68 -1.41
C TRP A 393 2.27 -0.55 -1.76
N ASN A 394 2.83 0.07 -0.76
CA ASN A 394 3.75 1.19 -0.89
C ASN A 394 5.23 0.79 -0.91
N ASN A 395 5.55 -0.33 -1.52
CA ASN A 395 6.92 -0.81 -1.68
C ASN A 395 7.14 -1.33 -3.10
N ALA A 396 8.28 -0.99 -3.68
CA ALA A 396 8.65 -1.43 -5.03
C ALA A 396 8.83 -2.97 -5.15
N ASP A 397 9.02 -3.69 -4.05
CA ASP A 397 9.10 -5.16 -4.03
C ASP A 397 7.78 -5.83 -4.47
N ILE A 398 6.67 -5.09 -4.60
CA ILE A 398 5.44 -5.56 -5.24
C ILE A 398 5.70 -6.11 -6.64
N LEU A 399 6.74 -5.64 -7.34
CA LEU A 399 7.14 -6.13 -8.65
C LEU A 399 7.63 -7.59 -8.60
N ASP A 400 8.26 -8.03 -7.50
CA ASP A 400 8.60 -9.45 -7.31
C ASP A 400 7.35 -10.31 -7.30
N TRP A 401 6.31 -9.88 -6.58
CA TRP A 401 5.07 -10.64 -6.44
C TRP A 401 4.36 -10.82 -7.79
N PHE A 402 4.25 -9.76 -8.56
CA PHE A 402 3.41 -9.75 -9.76
C PHE A 402 4.13 -10.08 -11.07
N TYR A 403 5.47 -10.02 -11.10
CA TYR A 403 6.22 -10.17 -12.36
C TYR A 403 7.39 -11.16 -12.31
N SER A 404 7.79 -11.67 -11.14
CA SER A 404 8.75 -12.76 -11.09
C SER A 404 8.14 -14.10 -11.50
N ALA A 405 8.84 -14.84 -12.35
CA ALA A 405 8.39 -16.13 -12.89
C ALA A 405 8.16 -17.21 -11.83
N LYS A 406 8.87 -17.14 -10.68
CA LYS A 406 8.68 -18.06 -9.54
C LYS A 406 7.26 -17.99 -8.95
N ASN A 407 6.57 -16.88 -9.17
CA ASN A 407 5.24 -16.60 -8.62
C ASN A 407 4.09 -16.94 -9.60
N ILE A 408 4.36 -17.56 -10.73
CA ILE A 408 3.35 -18.05 -11.70
C ILE A 408 2.72 -19.33 -11.14
N PRO A 409 1.39 -19.50 -11.22
CA PRO A 409 0.39 -18.61 -11.84
C PRO A 409 -0.14 -17.51 -10.92
N TYR A 410 0.20 -17.52 -9.65
CA TYR A 410 -0.28 -16.57 -8.67
C TYR A 410 0.76 -16.34 -7.55
N PRO A 411 1.04 -15.10 -7.18
CA PRO A 411 0.40 -13.85 -7.59
C PRO A 411 0.81 -13.27 -8.95
N ASN A 412 1.83 -13.80 -9.67
CA ASN A 412 2.13 -13.41 -11.05
C ASN A 412 1.08 -13.94 -12.02
N SER A 413 -0.11 -13.35 -11.98
CA SER A 413 -1.22 -13.73 -12.86
C SER A 413 -1.09 -13.16 -14.27
N THR A 414 -0.10 -12.31 -14.54
CA THR A 414 0.23 -11.91 -15.91
C THR A 414 0.82 -13.06 -16.74
N MET A 415 1.18 -14.17 -16.08
CA MET A 415 1.91 -15.30 -16.67
C MET A 415 3.23 -14.89 -17.36
N TRP A 416 3.72 -13.69 -17.02
CA TRP A 416 4.96 -13.15 -17.57
C TRP A 416 6.14 -13.98 -17.12
N ASN A 417 6.89 -14.48 -18.07
CA ASN A 417 8.09 -15.28 -17.85
C ASN A 417 9.08 -14.98 -18.98
N ASP A 418 10.01 -14.10 -18.70
CA ASP A 418 10.99 -13.62 -19.67
C ASP A 418 12.37 -13.56 -19.03
N PRO A 419 13.42 -14.18 -19.65
CA PRO A 419 14.76 -14.25 -19.04
C PRO A 419 15.38 -12.87 -18.76
N ARG A 420 15.12 -11.86 -19.59
CA ARG A 420 15.65 -10.52 -19.37
C ARG A 420 14.94 -9.82 -18.23
N SER A 421 13.64 -10.06 -18.08
CA SER A 421 12.86 -9.59 -16.93
C SER A 421 13.41 -10.16 -15.63
N GLU A 422 13.68 -11.48 -15.58
CA GLU A 422 14.23 -12.13 -14.38
C GLU A 422 15.65 -11.62 -14.04
N GLU A 423 16.50 -11.40 -15.05
CA GLU A 423 17.83 -10.81 -14.83
C GLU A 423 17.72 -9.40 -14.19
N LEU A 424 16.85 -8.54 -14.70
CA LEU A 424 16.64 -7.19 -14.17
C LEU A 424 15.99 -7.22 -12.79
N HIS A 425 15.05 -8.15 -12.57
CA HIS A 425 14.46 -8.43 -11.26
C HIS A 425 15.53 -8.78 -10.23
N ASP A 426 16.40 -9.75 -10.53
CA ASP A 426 17.45 -10.19 -9.59
C ASP A 426 18.44 -9.06 -9.26
N VAL A 427 18.79 -8.26 -10.27
CA VAL A 427 19.63 -7.08 -10.06
C VAL A 427 18.94 -6.06 -9.14
N ALA A 428 17.66 -5.78 -9.34
CA ALA A 428 16.93 -4.82 -8.53
C ALA A 428 16.68 -5.30 -7.10
N MET A 429 16.22 -6.55 -6.94
CA MET A 429 15.79 -7.11 -5.66
C MET A 429 16.94 -7.62 -4.80
N LEU A 430 17.95 -8.28 -5.41
CA LEU A 430 18.93 -9.08 -4.68
C LEU A 430 20.36 -8.53 -4.74
N GLN A 431 20.69 -7.69 -5.73
CA GLN A 431 22.07 -7.28 -5.98
C GLN A 431 22.33 -5.79 -5.67
N SER A 432 21.29 -5.00 -5.43
CA SER A 432 21.42 -3.61 -5.01
C SER A 432 22.03 -3.54 -3.60
N ARG A 433 23.10 -2.78 -3.43
CA ARG A 433 23.82 -2.64 -2.16
C ARG A 433 23.44 -1.38 -1.40
N THR A 434 23.12 -0.32 -2.16
CA THR A 434 22.74 0.98 -1.63
C THR A 434 21.33 1.37 -2.10
N TRP A 435 20.74 2.37 -1.46
CA TRP A 435 19.46 2.92 -1.87
C TRP A 435 19.49 3.48 -3.29
N ASP A 436 20.56 4.20 -3.66
CA ASP A 436 20.71 4.77 -5.01
C ASP A 436 20.82 3.68 -6.08
N GLU A 437 21.57 2.60 -5.80
CA GLU A 437 21.64 1.44 -6.69
C GLU A 437 20.27 0.78 -6.85
N ARG A 438 19.51 0.63 -5.74
CA ARG A 438 18.14 0.09 -5.76
C ARG A 438 17.24 0.95 -6.66
N VAL A 439 17.19 2.25 -6.45
CA VAL A 439 16.38 3.18 -7.27
C VAL A 439 16.76 3.07 -8.74
N ALA A 440 18.05 3.08 -9.07
CA ALA A 440 18.52 2.97 -10.46
C ALA A 440 18.18 1.61 -11.10
N ASN A 441 18.23 0.53 -10.35
CA ASN A 441 17.97 -0.81 -10.85
C ASN A 441 16.44 -1.06 -10.98
N PHE A 442 15.64 -0.60 -10.01
CA PHE A 442 14.17 -0.65 -10.13
C PHE A 442 13.67 0.17 -11.32
N LYS A 443 14.28 1.33 -11.59
CA LYS A 443 13.99 2.12 -12.78
C LYS A 443 14.17 1.29 -14.05
N LYS A 444 15.32 0.62 -14.23
CA LYS A 444 15.60 -0.23 -15.40
C LYS A 444 14.62 -1.39 -15.52
N TYR A 445 14.27 -2.01 -14.40
CA TYR A 445 13.35 -3.13 -14.36
C TYR A 445 11.94 -2.68 -14.80
N GLN A 446 11.42 -1.59 -14.23
CA GLN A 446 10.13 -1.04 -14.62
C GLN A 446 10.08 -0.58 -16.08
N GLU A 447 11.12 0.12 -16.56
CA GLU A 447 11.22 0.55 -17.95
C GLU A 447 11.16 -0.65 -18.90
N TYR A 448 11.76 -1.76 -18.53
CA TYR A 448 11.65 -3.01 -19.32
C TYR A 448 10.22 -3.55 -19.30
N LEU A 449 9.59 -3.72 -18.12
CA LEU A 449 8.21 -4.21 -18.01
C LEU A 449 7.22 -3.35 -18.80
N LEU A 450 7.35 -2.02 -18.71
CA LEU A 450 6.54 -1.06 -19.46
C LEU A 450 6.74 -1.23 -20.98
N SER A 451 7.98 -1.44 -21.44
CA SER A 451 8.30 -1.67 -22.86
C SER A 451 7.70 -2.96 -23.42
N GLN A 452 7.39 -3.92 -22.53
CA GLN A 452 6.78 -5.21 -22.89
C GLN A 452 5.24 -5.19 -22.78
N PHE A 453 4.66 -4.08 -22.30
CA PHE A 453 3.20 -3.91 -22.15
C PHE A 453 2.55 -5.11 -21.42
N VAL A 454 3.11 -5.52 -20.30
CA VAL A 454 2.57 -6.66 -19.52
C VAL A 454 1.36 -6.28 -18.69
N PHE A 455 1.09 -4.99 -18.54
CA PHE A 455 -0.06 -4.38 -17.85
C PHE A 455 -0.38 -3.00 -18.44
N VAL A 456 -1.52 -2.42 -18.06
CA VAL A 456 -1.87 -1.04 -18.36
C VAL A 456 -2.22 -0.34 -17.04
N PRO A 457 -1.39 0.56 -16.52
CA PRO A 457 -1.74 1.34 -15.34
C PRO A 457 -2.92 2.26 -15.66
N LEU A 458 -3.84 2.44 -14.74
CA LEU A 458 -5.06 3.22 -14.95
C LEU A 458 -5.16 4.40 -13.98
N HIS A 459 -5.07 4.13 -12.68
CA HIS A 459 -5.44 5.08 -11.66
C HIS A 459 -4.73 4.78 -10.34
N GLU A 460 -4.17 5.82 -9.71
CA GLU A 460 -3.73 5.80 -8.32
C GLU A 460 -4.86 6.41 -7.47
N PRO A 461 -5.47 5.64 -6.54
CA PRO A 461 -6.54 6.14 -5.69
C PRO A 461 -6.02 7.17 -4.70
N VAL A 462 -6.96 7.76 -3.95
CA VAL A 462 -6.67 8.57 -2.76
C VAL A 462 -7.30 7.92 -1.53
N LEU A 463 -6.70 8.17 -0.38
CA LEU A 463 -7.31 7.89 0.91
C LEU A 463 -8.11 9.13 1.35
N ASN A 464 -9.42 9.04 1.36
CA ASN A 464 -10.27 10.12 1.82
C ASN A 464 -10.53 10.00 3.33
N VAL A 465 -10.34 11.11 4.03
CA VAL A 465 -10.66 11.26 5.45
C VAL A 465 -11.70 12.36 5.59
N ALA A 466 -12.85 12.03 6.17
CA ALA A 466 -13.88 12.99 6.52
C ALA A 466 -13.98 13.15 8.04
N TYR A 467 -14.16 14.37 8.50
CA TYR A 467 -14.19 14.67 9.91
C TYR A 467 -15.14 15.83 10.26
N ASN A 468 -15.63 15.88 11.48
CA ASN A 468 -16.43 16.97 11.97
C ASN A 468 -15.56 18.22 12.21
N SER A 469 -15.59 19.15 11.24
CA SER A 469 -14.72 20.36 11.25
C SER A 469 -15.14 21.41 12.25
N THR A 470 -16.34 21.29 12.85
CA THR A 470 -16.78 22.18 13.94
C THR A 470 -16.31 21.70 15.32
N ARG A 471 -15.83 20.48 15.42
CA ARG A 471 -15.35 19.85 16.66
C ARG A 471 -13.86 19.52 16.65
N LEU A 472 -13.31 19.28 15.45
CA LEU A 472 -11.93 18.80 15.31
C LEU A 472 -11.12 19.73 14.42
N THR A 473 -9.90 19.99 14.82
CA THR A 473 -8.87 20.63 13.98
C THR A 473 -7.84 19.58 13.57
N LEU A 474 -7.59 19.48 12.25
CA LEU A 474 -6.55 18.66 11.68
C LEU A 474 -5.50 19.57 11.02
N ARG A 475 -4.22 19.27 11.23
CA ARG A 475 -3.14 19.98 10.56
C ARG A 475 -3.15 19.75 9.05
N ASP A 476 -2.47 20.62 8.28
CA ASP A 476 -2.44 20.52 6.82
C ASP A 476 -1.82 19.22 6.31
N LYS A 477 -0.70 18.82 6.90
CA LYS A 477 -0.04 17.53 6.61
C LYS A 477 -0.55 16.42 7.54
N PHE A 478 -1.87 16.20 7.56
CA PHE A 478 -2.46 15.09 8.31
C PHE A 478 -2.28 13.78 7.55
N PHE A 479 -1.73 12.76 8.19
CA PHE A 479 -1.59 11.40 7.66
C PHE A 479 -1.98 10.37 8.73
N PRO A 480 -3.20 9.81 8.65
CA PRO A 480 -3.61 8.79 9.60
C PRO A 480 -2.85 7.48 9.38
N PRO A 481 -2.67 6.69 10.46
CA PRO A 481 -3.09 6.99 11.82
C PRO A 481 -2.09 7.86 12.61
N PHE A 482 -0.88 8.09 12.12
CA PHE A 482 0.22 8.74 12.85
C PHE A 482 -0.11 10.14 13.33
N SER A 483 -0.78 10.93 12.50
CA SER A 483 -1.12 12.31 12.84
C SER A 483 -2.32 12.44 13.79
N ILE A 484 -2.87 11.35 14.32
CA ILE A 484 -3.98 11.40 15.29
C ILE A 484 -3.54 12.12 16.58
N VAL A 485 -2.25 12.08 16.93
CA VAL A 485 -1.70 12.83 18.07
C VAL A 485 -1.85 14.35 17.91
N ASP A 486 -1.96 14.84 16.70
CA ASP A 486 -2.11 16.25 16.34
C ASP A 486 -3.57 16.71 16.28
N VAL A 487 -4.52 15.78 16.37
CA VAL A 487 -5.95 16.12 16.34
C VAL A 487 -6.33 16.82 17.63
N SER A 488 -6.86 18.03 17.54
CA SER A 488 -7.34 18.78 18.70
C SER A 488 -8.84 19.06 18.57
N VAL A 489 -9.46 19.33 19.72
CA VAL A 489 -10.86 19.76 19.79
C VAL A 489 -10.89 21.27 19.56
N VAL A 490 -11.82 21.72 18.72
CA VAL A 490 -12.12 23.16 18.54
C VAL A 490 -12.73 23.68 19.85
N GLU A 491 -12.13 24.71 20.43
CA GLU A 491 -12.62 25.38 21.65
C GLU A 491 -13.86 26.25 21.36
#